data_2b73f4e472db3bc982c1bc7627c61e6c
#
_entry.id   2b73f4e472db3bc982c1bc7627c61e6c
#
_cell.length_a   1.000
_cell.length_b   1.000
_cell.length_c   1.000
_cell.angle_alpha   90.00
_cell.angle_beta   90.00
_cell.angle_gamma   90.00
#
_symmetry.space_group_name_H-M   'P 1'
#
loop_
_entity.id
_entity.type
_entity.pdbx_description
1 polymer ?
#
loop_
_entity_poly.entity_id
_entity_poly.type
_entity_poly.pdbx_seq_one_letter_code
_entity_poly.pdbx_strand_id
1 'polypeptide(L)'
;MLTEEFYYGKFRGTVVNNIDPQKLGRLQVQVPDVLGENINAWALPCVPYAGNQVGTFLMPPIGANIWVEFEAGNKQYAIWSGCFWGPGEIPSEIGLPNTKIIKTDTVTIIIDELLSNITIETHLGMKMIINQEGISMDNG
;
A
#
# COMPACT_ATOMS: atom_id res chain seq x y z
N MET A 1 -8.38 40.49 -6.18
CA MET A 1 -7.86 39.45 -7.07
C MET A 1 -7.68 38.14 -6.28
N LEU A 2 -8.34 37.09 -6.72
CA LEU A 2 -8.17 35.79 -6.09
C LEU A 2 -6.88 35.15 -6.60
N THR A 3 -6.03 34.74 -5.67
CA THR A 3 -4.79 34.00 -5.98
C THR A 3 -5.12 32.51 -5.95
N GLU A 4 -4.88 31.80 -7.06
CA GLU A 4 -4.95 30.34 -7.06
C GLU A 4 -3.75 29.78 -6.30
N GLU A 5 -4.01 28.82 -5.41
CA GLU A 5 -2.96 28.07 -4.74
C GLU A 5 -2.78 26.72 -5.42
N PHE A 6 -1.53 26.35 -5.61
CA PHE A 6 -1.15 25.05 -6.15
C PHE A 6 -0.39 24.27 -5.10
N TYR A 7 -0.65 22.97 -5.04
CA TYR A 7 -0.06 22.08 -4.06
C TYR A 7 0.76 21.00 -4.76
N TYR A 8 2.06 21.23 -4.81
CA TYR A 8 3.02 20.33 -5.47
C TYR A 8 3.76 19.48 -4.44
N GLY A 9 4.31 18.36 -4.91
CA GLY A 9 5.02 17.41 -4.07
C GLY A 9 4.09 16.44 -3.37
N LYS A 10 4.60 15.78 -2.34
CA LYS A 10 3.87 14.76 -1.60
C LYS A 10 3.42 15.28 -0.25
N PHE A 11 2.21 14.97 0.09
CA PHE A 11 1.60 15.31 1.38
C PHE A 11 1.21 14.04 2.11
N ARG A 12 1.31 14.07 3.43
CA ARG A 12 0.89 12.95 4.28
C ARG A 12 -0.62 12.89 4.34
N GLY A 13 -1.14 11.68 4.18
CA GLY A 13 -2.56 11.42 4.29
C GLY A 13 -2.85 10.15 5.07
N THR A 14 -4.14 9.94 5.34
CA THR A 14 -4.64 8.76 6.03
C THR A 14 -5.82 8.19 5.24
N VAL A 15 -5.87 6.87 5.13
CA VAL A 15 -6.99 6.18 4.48
C VAL A 15 -8.20 6.18 5.41
N VAL A 16 -9.33 6.67 4.93
CA VAL A 16 -10.59 6.61 5.68
C VAL A 16 -11.60 5.64 5.07
N ASN A 17 -11.48 5.33 3.78
CA ASN A 17 -12.30 4.32 3.11
C ASN A 17 -11.49 3.71 1.95
N ASN A 18 -11.46 2.39 1.89
CA ASN A 18 -10.71 1.65 0.86
C ASN A 18 -11.61 0.82 -0.06
N ILE A 19 -12.90 1.08 -0.06
CA ILE A 19 -13.86 0.48 -0.99
C ILE A 19 -14.36 1.58 -1.92
N ASP A 20 -13.93 1.52 -3.18
CA ASP A 20 -14.33 2.52 -4.18
C ASP A 20 -15.61 2.10 -4.89
N PRO A 21 -16.73 2.82 -4.70
CA PRO A 21 -17.99 2.48 -5.37
C PRO A 21 -17.92 2.62 -6.89
N GLN A 22 -16.98 3.41 -7.41
CA GLN A 22 -16.77 3.55 -8.86
C GLN A 22 -15.80 2.53 -9.46
N LYS A 23 -15.18 1.68 -8.63
CA LYS A 23 -14.24 0.63 -9.06
C LYS A 23 -13.07 1.16 -9.89
N LEU A 24 -12.50 2.28 -9.45
CA LEU A 24 -11.32 2.90 -10.06
C LEU A 24 -10.04 2.69 -9.24
N GLY A 25 -10.13 1.94 -8.15
CA GLY A 25 -9.00 1.79 -7.23
C GLY A 25 -8.72 3.03 -6.39
N ARG A 26 -9.70 3.91 -6.23
CA ARG A 26 -9.55 5.10 -5.42
C ARG A 26 -9.59 4.77 -3.93
N LEU A 27 -8.92 5.61 -3.17
CA LEU A 27 -9.05 5.65 -1.71
C LEU A 27 -9.73 6.94 -1.31
N GLN A 28 -10.60 6.88 -0.31
CA GLN A 28 -11.06 8.09 0.34
C GLN A 28 -10.05 8.43 1.45
N VAL A 29 -9.55 9.65 1.43
CA VAL A 29 -8.38 10.04 2.22
C VAL A 29 -8.62 11.35 2.94
N GLN A 30 -7.90 11.54 4.04
CA GLN A 30 -7.73 12.82 4.70
C GLN A 30 -6.31 13.32 4.47
N VAL A 31 -6.18 14.61 4.12
CA VAL A 31 -4.90 15.28 3.89
C VAL A 31 -4.96 16.63 4.61
N PRO A 32 -4.74 16.64 5.95
CA PRO A 32 -4.99 17.85 6.75
C PRO A 32 -4.22 19.08 6.28
N ASP A 33 -2.98 18.91 5.83
CA ASP A 33 -2.12 20.04 5.43
C ASP A 33 -2.62 20.78 4.18
N VAL A 34 -3.48 20.17 3.38
CA VAL A 34 -3.99 20.74 2.13
C VAL A 34 -5.49 20.98 2.20
N LEU A 35 -6.23 19.97 2.64
CA LEU A 35 -7.71 19.98 2.60
C LEU A 35 -8.32 20.44 3.91
N GLY A 36 -7.53 20.53 4.98
CA GLY A 36 -8.04 20.80 6.31
C GLY A 36 -8.46 19.52 7.04
N GLU A 37 -8.71 19.67 8.35
CA GLU A 37 -9.09 18.54 9.17
C GLU A 37 -10.53 18.10 8.89
N ASN A 38 -10.75 16.78 8.98
CA ASN A 38 -12.07 16.15 8.81
C ASN A 38 -12.70 16.34 7.43
N ILE A 39 -11.90 16.67 6.42
CA ILE A 39 -12.35 16.74 5.03
C ILE A 39 -11.81 15.52 4.29
N ASN A 40 -12.71 14.77 3.68
CA ASN A 40 -12.39 13.57 2.91
C ASN A 40 -12.38 13.89 1.42
N ALA A 41 -11.46 13.27 0.71
CA ALA A 41 -11.38 13.36 -0.75
C ALA A 41 -11.13 11.99 -1.33
N TRP A 42 -11.66 11.73 -2.53
CA TRP A 42 -11.34 10.53 -3.29
C TRP A 42 -10.06 10.77 -4.08
N ALA A 43 -9.09 9.89 -3.90
CA ALA A 43 -7.80 9.96 -4.57
C ALA A 43 -7.64 8.81 -5.56
N LEU A 44 -7.30 9.13 -6.81
CA LEU A 44 -6.99 8.14 -7.83
C LEU A 44 -5.70 7.41 -7.51
N PRO A 45 -5.57 6.13 -7.90
CA PRO A 45 -4.34 5.39 -7.65
C PRO A 45 -3.20 5.80 -8.57
N CYS A 46 -2.00 5.86 -8.01
CA CYS A 46 -0.75 5.82 -8.76
C CYS A 46 -0.05 4.52 -8.37
N VAL A 47 -0.17 3.51 -9.19
CA VAL A 47 0.32 2.15 -8.91
C VAL A 47 1.36 1.73 -9.95
N PRO A 48 2.22 0.75 -9.62
CA PRO A 48 3.28 0.33 -10.55
C PRO A 48 2.79 -0.24 -11.87
N TYR A 49 1.60 -0.85 -11.88
CA TYR A 49 1.09 -1.49 -13.07
C TYR A 49 -0.44 -1.44 -13.09
N ALA A 50 -0.98 -0.85 -14.14
CA ALA A 50 -2.41 -0.77 -14.39
C ALA A 50 -2.66 -0.62 -15.89
N GLY A 51 -3.70 -1.25 -16.39
CA GLY A 51 -4.12 -1.16 -17.78
C GLY A 51 -5.51 -1.76 -17.93
N ASN A 52 -5.97 -1.93 -19.16
CA ASN A 52 -7.30 -2.52 -19.38
C ASN A 52 -7.32 -3.99 -18.92
N GLN A 53 -8.06 -4.25 -17.85
CA GLN A 53 -8.25 -5.58 -17.23
C GLN A 53 -6.97 -6.21 -16.68
N VAL A 54 -5.92 -5.41 -16.46
CA VAL A 54 -4.66 -5.85 -15.85
C VAL A 54 -4.15 -4.83 -14.83
N GLY A 55 -3.44 -5.29 -13.82
CA GLY A 55 -2.87 -4.38 -12.82
C GLY A 55 -2.48 -5.05 -11.52
N THR A 56 -1.89 -4.25 -10.63
CA THR A 56 -1.62 -4.61 -9.23
C THR A 56 -2.69 -3.97 -8.36
N PHE A 57 -3.44 -4.76 -7.63
CA PHE A 57 -4.48 -4.28 -6.74
C PHE A 57 -4.14 -4.65 -5.30
N LEU A 58 -3.54 -3.71 -4.57
CA LEU A 58 -3.13 -3.86 -3.18
C LEU A 58 -3.61 -2.63 -2.42
N MET A 59 -4.82 -2.71 -1.90
CA MET A 59 -5.45 -1.58 -1.22
C MET A 59 -5.00 -1.55 0.24
N PRO A 60 -4.42 -0.43 0.70
CA PRO A 60 -4.02 -0.30 2.10
C PRO A 60 -5.25 -0.32 3.02
N PRO A 61 -5.07 -0.76 4.27
CA PRO A 61 -6.17 -0.78 5.22
C PRO A 61 -6.60 0.62 5.65
N ILE A 62 -7.82 0.72 6.17
CA ILE A 62 -8.31 1.96 6.80
C ILE A 62 -7.36 2.31 7.95
N GLY A 63 -6.98 3.59 8.04
CA GLY A 63 -6.01 4.08 9.02
C GLY A 63 -4.56 4.05 8.54
N ALA A 64 -4.28 3.45 7.39
CA ALA A 64 -2.92 3.41 6.86
C ALA A 64 -2.42 4.81 6.47
N ASN A 65 -1.12 5.00 6.63
CA ASN A 65 -0.44 6.21 6.19
C ASN A 65 -0.15 6.14 4.70
N ILE A 66 -0.50 7.18 3.97
CA ILE A 66 -0.29 7.26 2.53
C ILE A 66 0.34 8.57 2.13
N TRP A 67 0.99 8.56 0.97
CA TRP A 67 1.43 9.76 0.27
C TRP A 67 0.35 10.18 -0.72
N VAL A 68 0.00 11.46 -0.70
CA VAL A 68 -1.00 12.05 -1.60
C VAL A 68 -0.35 13.18 -2.40
N GLU A 69 -0.62 13.17 -3.69
CA GLU A 69 -0.26 14.22 -4.62
C GLU A 69 -1.53 14.81 -5.23
N PHE A 70 -1.40 15.95 -5.89
CA PHE A 70 -2.54 16.60 -6.54
C PHE A 70 -2.18 16.85 -8.01
N GLU A 71 -3.03 16.36 -8.91
CA GLU A 71 -2.80 16.47 -10.35
C GLU A 71 -2.64 17.93 -10.75
N ALA A 72 -1.52 18.25 -11.37
CA ALA A 72 -1.14 19.63 -11.72
C ALA A 72 -1.21 20.61 -10.53
N GLY A 73 -1.07 20.12 -9.31
CA GLY A 73 -1.16 20.92 -8.08
C GLY A 73 -2.57 21.28 -7.65
N ASN A 74 -3.60 20.80 -8.34
CA ASN A 74 -4.98 21.14 -8.06
C ASN A 74 -5.56 20.24 -6.96
N LYS A 75 -5.90 20.83 -5.82
CA LYS A 75 -6.40 20.09 -4.65
C LYS A 75 -7.70 19.34 -4.89
N GLN A 76 -8.43 19.61 -5.97
CA GLN A 76 -9.63 18.88 -6.34
C GLN A 76 -9.35 17.54 -6.98
N TYR A 77 -8.11 17.28 -7.40
CA TYR A 77 -7.71 16.05 -8.11
C TYR A 77 -6.62 15.33 -7.35
N ALA A 78 -7.00 14.69 -6.25
CA ALA A 78 -6.07 13.95 -5.41
C ALA A 78 -5.65 12.62 -6.04
N ILE A 79 -4.39 12.24 -5.81
CA ILE A 79 -3.78 10.98 -6.25
C ILE A 79 -3.09 10.37 -5.04
N TRP A 80 -3.37 9.09 -4.71
CA TRP A 80 -2.57 8.39 -3.72
C TRP A 80 -1.43 7.66 -4.44
N SER A 81 -0.20 7.84 -3.97
CA SER A 81 1.00 7.40 -4.68
C SER A 81 1.88 6.48 -3.86
N GLY A 82 1.31 5.78 -2.92
CA GLY A 82 2.01 4.81 -2.10
C GLY A 82 1.71 4.97 -0.62
N CYS A 83 2.37 4.14 0.16
CA CYS A 83 2.18 4.06 1.60
C CYS A 83 3.52 4.25 2.32
N PHE A 84 3.45 4.53 3.61
CA PHE A 84 4.62 4.50 4.48
C PHE A 84 4.24 3.99 5.86
N TRP A 85 5.23 3.48 6.58
CA TRP A 85 5.02 3.03 7.96
C TRP A 85 5.30 4.16 8.94
N GLY A 86 4.45 4.30 9.93
CA GLY A 86 4.74 5.07 11.12
C GLY A 86 5.66 4.28 12.06
N PRO A 87 6.09 4.89 13.18
CA PRO A 87 6.93 4.21 14.16
C PRO A 87 6.29 2.91 14.65
N GLY A 88 7.06 1.81 14.62
CA GLY A 88 6.61 0.51 15.11
C GLY A 88 5.65 -0.25 14.19
N GLU A 89 5.36 0.25 12.99
CA GLU A 89 4.38 -0.36 12.10
C GLU A 89 4.97 -1.33 11.08
N ILE A 90 6.27 -1.26 10.82
CA ILE A 90 6.91 -2.16 9.86
C ILE A 90 6.78 -3.61 10.34
N PRO A 91 6.47 -4.59 9.46
CA PRO A 91 6.37 -5.99 9.87
C PRO A 91 7.64 -6.46 10.57
N SER A 92 7.48 -7.20 11.68
CA SER A 92 8.58 -7.64 12.53
C SER A 92 9.54 -8.62 11.84
N GLU A 93 9.07 -9.29 10.80
CA GLU A 93 9.88 -10.21 9.98
C GLU A 93 10.90 -9.47 9.12
N ILE A 94 10.70 -8.16 8.91
CA ILE A 94 11.60 -7.33 8.12
C ILE A 94 12.79 -6.94 9.01
N GLY A 95 13.97 -7.38 8.63
CA GLY A 95 15.21 -7.02 9.31
C GLY A 95 16.21 -6.41 8.34
N LEU A 96 16.84 -7.25 7.56
CA LEU A 96 17.88 -6.85 6.61
C LEU A 96 17.33 -6.81 5.17
N PRO A 97 17.99 -6.06 4.26
CA PRO A 97 17.53 -5.93 2.88
C PRO A 97 17.49 -7.22 2.07
N ASN A 98 18.10 -8.30 2.54
CA ASN A 98 18.08 -9.60 1.89
C ASN A 98 16.76 -10.36 2.11
N THR A 99 15.83 -9.82 2.89
CA THR A 99 14.48 -10.35 3.03
C THR A 99 13.50 -9.44 2.29
N LYS A 100 12.78 -10.01 1.33
CA LYS A 100 11.67 -9.33 0.65
C LYS A 100 10.38 -9.97 1.13
N ILE A 101 9.37 -9.14 1.40
CA ILE A 101 8.14 -9.62 2.04
C ILE A 101 6.92 -8.91 1.47
N ILE A 102 5.85 -9.68 1.25
CA ILE A 102 4.50 -9.16 1.08
C ILE A 102 3.67 -9.77 2.19
N LYS A 103 3.18 -8.95 3.09
CA LYS A 103 2.41 -9.40 4.24
C LYS A 103 1.06 -8.74 4.30
N THR A 104 0.03 -9.57 4.41
CA THR A 104 -1.35 -9.16 4.70
C THR A 104 -1.74 -9.63 6.08
N ASP A 105 -2.97 -9.36 6.51
CA ASP A 105 -3.46 -9.83 7.81
C ASP A 105 -3.46 -11.36 7.92
N THR A 106 -3.57 -12.07 6.81
CA THR A 106 -3.79 -13.53 6.84
C THR A 106 -2.75 -14.33 6.09
N VAL A 107 -1.92 -13.70 5.25
CA VAL A 107 -0.94 -14.41 4.41
C VAL A 107 0.36 -13.61 4.36
N THR A 108 1.47 -14.34 4.42
CA THR A 108 2.81 -13.77 4.28
C THR A 108 3.55 -14.50 3.17
N ILE A 109 4.17 -13.73 2.27
CA ILE A 109 5.06 -14.24 1.23
C ILE A 109 6.45 -13.67 1.51
N ILE A 110 7.43 -14.52 1.72
CA ILE A 110 8.80 -14.14 2.07
C ILE A 110 9.76 -14.69 1.03
N ILE A 111 10.62 -13.82 0.51
CA ILE A 111 11.78 -14.21 -0.29
C ILE A 111 13.02 -13.92 0.56
N ASP A 112 13.73 -14.98 0.95
CA ASP A 112 14.97 -14.89 1.70
C ASP A 112 16.14 -15.14 0.75
N GLU A 113 16.85 -14.07 0.42
CA GLU A 113 17.97 -14.16 -0.53
C GLU A 113 19.21 -14.80 0.08
N LEU A 114 19.37 -14.78 1.40
CA LEU A 114 20.49 -15.42 2.07
C LEU A 114 20.37 -16.95 2.01
N LEU A 115 19.17 -17.48 2.21
CA LEU A 115 18.89 -18.91 2.19
C LEU A 115 18.38 -19.40 0.83
N SER A 116 18.14 -18.49 -0.11
CA SER A 116 17.54 -18.79 -1.43
C SER A 116 16.20 -19.52 -1.30
N ASN A 117 15.35 -19.04 -0.38
CA ASN A 117 14.05 -19.62 -0.08
C ASN A 117 12.91 -18.69 -0.48
N ILE A 118 11.81 -19.30 -0.93
CA ILE A 118 10.49 -18.63 -1.00
C ILE A 118 9.57 -19.34 -0.02
N THR A 119 8.94 -18.59 0.87
CA THR A 119 7.97 -19.12 1.82
C THR A 119 6.63 -18.43 1.64
N ILE A 120 5.57 -19.22 1.52
CA ILE A 120 4.19 -18.73 1.55
C ILE A 120 3.54 -19.34 2.78
N GLU A 121 3.03 -18.50 3.68
CA GLU A 121 2.50 -18.95 4.97
C GLU A 121 1.17 -18.25 5.26
N THR A 122 0.19 -19.03 5.74
CA THR A 122 -1.08 -18.49 6.23
C THR A 122 -1.01 -18.30 7.75
N HIS A 123 -1.84 -17.40 8.28
CA HIS A 123 -1.91 -17.18 9.73
C HIS A 123 -2.37 -18.42 10.52
N LEU A 124 -2.95 -19.40 9.86
CA LEU A 124 -3.34 -20.67 10.46
C LEU A 124 -2.22 -21.72 10.48
N GLY A 125 -1.02 -21.35 9.99
CA GLY A 125 0.17 -22.19 10.03
C GLY A 125 0.39 -23.08 8.82
N MET A 126 -0.45 -23.01 7.81
CA MET A 126 -0.19 -23.70 6.53
C MET A 126 0.98 -23.03 5.83
N LYS A 127 1.92 -23.83 5.33
CA LYS A 127 3.17 -23.31 4.79
C LYS A 127 3.60 -24.06 3.53
N MET A 128 4.08 -23.32 2.55
CA MET A 128 4.78 -23.85 1.39
C MET A 128 6.17 -23.23 1.33
N ILE A 129 7.20 -24.06 1.17
CA ILE A 129 8.58 -23.61 1.06
C ILE A 129 9.16 -24.13 -0.25
N ILE A 130 9.79 -23.24 -1.01
CA ILE A 130 10.54 -23.57 -2.21
C ILE A 130 12.00 -23.21 -1.95
N ASN A 131 12.90 -24.18 -2.07
CA ASN A 131 14.33 -23.98 -1.88
C ASN A 131 15.13 -24.90 -2.79
N GLN A 132 16.44 -25.02 -2.55
CA GLN A 132 17.33 -25.86 -3.36
C GLN A 132 17.02 -27.36 -3.28
N GLU A 133 16.36 -27.80 -2.22
CA GLU A 133 15.98 -29.20 -2.02
C GLU A 133 14.66 -29.56 -2.69
N GLY A 134 13.87 -28.58 -3.08
CA GLY A 134 12.59 -28.78 -3.74
C GLY A 134 11.47 -27.99 -3.11
N ILE A 135 10.25 -28.51 -3.22
CA ILE A 135 9.04 -27.90 -2.68
C ILE A 135 8.53 -28.76 -1.53
N SER A 136 8.31 -28.14 -0.40
CA SER A 136 7.70 -28.81 0.75
C SER A 136 6.43 -28.08 1.16
N MET A 137 5.46 -28.84 1.68
CA MET A 137 4.19 -28.32 2.19
C MET A 137 3.96 -28.85 3.59
N ASP A 138 3.48 -27.95 4.45
CA ASP A 138 3.10 -28.27 5.83
C ASP A 138 1.69 -27.76 6.06
N ASN A 139 0.83 -28.63 6.58
CA ASN A 139 -0.57 -28.31 6.82
C ASN A 139 -0.84 -27.75 8.23
N GLY A 140 0.22 -27.43 8.93
CA GLY A 140 0.11 -26.88 10.29
C GLY A 140 0.15 -27.91 11.41
#